data_f2bdd6c14696a1de71fc7a12a96a2dc8
#
_entry.id   f2bdd6c14696a1de71fc7a12a96a2dc8
#
_cell.length_a   1.000
_cell.length_b   1.000
_cell.length_c   1.000
_cell.angle_alpha   90.00
_cell.angle_beta   90.00
_cell.angle_gamma   90.00
#
_symmetry.space_group_name_H-M   'P 1'
#
loop_
_entity.id
_entity.type
_entity.pdbx_description
1 polymer ?
#
loop_
_entity_poly.entity_id
_entity_poly.type
_entity_poly.pdbx_seq_one_letter_code
_entity_poly.pdbx_strand_id
1 'polypeptide(L)'
;MTEALTQEAFADQIDTKFTLVVEGLDPIELKLSQVSDLIESNGAEGFSIVFKGPGEFVLRQSTYRLEHDVMGAFEILLVPIGKDEQGVDYEAVFNRLKAR
;
A
#
# COMPACT_ATOMS: atom_id res chain seq x y z
N MET A 1 2.96 15.88 -11.45
CA MET A 1 3.01 15.80 -10.80
C MET A 1 2.47 15.00 -10.01
N THR A 2 2.47 14.49 -9.34
CA THR A 2 2.14 13.64 -8.83
C THR A 2 1.69 13.62 -7.65
N GLU A 3 1.16 13.61 -7.10
CA GLU A 3 0.66 13.61 -6.14
C GLU A 3 -0.18 12.74 -5.81
N ALA A 4 -0.26 11.82 -6.22
CA ALA A 4 -1.29 10.85 -6.19
C ALA A 4 -1.33 9.93 -4.99
N LEU A 5 -0.36 9.92 -4.14
CA LEU A 5 -0.32 9.01 -2.99
C LEU A 5 -0.96 9.65 -1.76
N THR A 6 -2.26 9.93 -1.86
CA THR A 6 -3.01 10.53 -0.76
C THR A 6 -3.95 9.51 -0.16
N GLN A 7 -4.40 9.78 1.08
CA GLN A 7 -5.37 8.91 1.72
C GLN A 7 -6.64 8.78 0.88
N GLU A 8 -7.11 9.89 0.33
CA GLU A 8 -8.33 9.88 -0.46
C GLU A 8 -8.17 9.05 -1.73
N ALA A 9 -7.01 9.18 -2.40
CA ALA A 9 -6.77 8.42 -3.63
C ALA A 9 -6.79 6.91 -3.34
N PHE A 10 -6.17 6.48 -2.25
CA PHE A 10 -6.22 5.06 -1.90
C PHE A 10 -7.62 4.64 -1.47
N ALA A 11 -8.33 5.47 -0.72
CA ALA A 11 -9.67 5.12 -0.27
C ALA A 11 -10.60 4.85 -1.45
N ASP A 12 -10.41 5.57 -2.55
CA ASP A 12 -11.22 5.36 -3.74
C ASP A 12 -10.90 4.04 -4.43
N GLN A 13 -9.82 3.39 -4.07
CA GLN A 13 -9.37 2.18 -4.76
C GLN A 13 -9.41 0.94 -3.87
N ILE A 14 -10.18 0.98 -2.79
CA ILE A 14 -10.34 -0.20 -1.94
C ILE A 14 -10.98 -1.31 -2.77
N ASP A 15 -10.49 -2.54 -2.55
CA ASP A 15 -10.95 -3.75 -3.24
C ASP A 15 -10.47 -3.85 -4.67
N THR A 16 -9.61 -2.96 -5.13
CA THR A 16 -9.02 -3.09 -6.45
C THR A 16 -7.64 -3.74 -6.37
N LYS A 17 -7.17 -4.17 -7.52
CA LYS A 17 -5.94 -4.93 -7.63
C LYS A 17 -4.75 -4.03 -7.91
N PHE A 18 -3.68 -4.24 -7.15
CA PHE A 18 -2.40 -3.61 -7.40
C PHE A 18 -1.42 -4.70 -7.78
N THR A 19 -0.51 -4.42 -8.68
CA THR A 19 0.48 -5.39 -9.14
C THR A 19 1.83 -5.02 -8.56
N LEU A 20 2.41 -5.95 -7.81
CA LEU A 20 3.75 -5.76 -7.24
C LEU A 20 4.76 -6.37 -8.21
N VAL A 21 5.75 -5.58 -8.58
CA VAL A 21 6.72 -5.97 -9.59
C VAL A 21 8.08 -6.14 -8.93
N VAL A 22 8.64 -7.35 -9.02
CA VAL A 22 9.97 -7.65 -8.50
C VAL A 22 10.77 -8.24 -9.63
N GLU A 23 11.95 -7.69 -9.87
CA GLU A 23 12.79 -8.16 -10.92
C GLU A 23 13.13 -9.63 -10.71
N GLY A 24 12.98 -10.43 -11.76
CA GLY A 24 13.30 -11.85 -11.69
C GLY A 24 12.16 -12.73 -11.21
N LEU A 25 11.01 -12.14 -10.86
CA LEU A 25 9.84 -12.89 -10.41
C LEU A 25 8.63 -12.53 -11.25
N ASP A 26 7.66 -13.43 -11.28
CA ASP A 26 6.38 -13.10 -11.89
C ASP A 26 5.69 -12.01 -11.08
N PRO A 27 4.90 -11.17 -11.72
CA PRO A 27 4.15 -10.15 -10.99
C PRO A 27 3.26 -10.75 -9.92
N ILE A 28 3.14 -10.06 -8.79
CA ILE A 28 2.36 -10.54 -7.66
C ILE A 28 1.17 -9.62 -7.49
N GLU A 29 -0.01 -10.21 -7.39
CA GLU A 29 -1.25 -9.46 -7.27
C GLU A 29 -1.55 -9.19 -5.81
N LEU A 30 -1.80 -7.93 -5.48
CA LEU A 30 -2.23 -7.54 -4.14
C LEU A 30 -3.58 -6.86 -4.27
N LYS A 31 -4.41 -7.00 -3.24
CA LYS A 31 -5.70 -6.31 -3.20
C LYS A 31 -5.69 -5.33 -2.05
N LEU A 32 -6.05 -4.09 -2.31
CA LEU A 32 -6.11 -3.08 -1.26
C LEU A 32 -7.33 -3.38 -0.39
N SER A 33 -7.10 -3.74 0.86
CA SER A 33 -8.17 -4.20 1.72
C SER A 33 -8.63 -3.16 2.75
N GLN A 34 -7.73 -2.28 3.17
CA GLN A 34 -8.07 -1.28 4.18
C GLN A 34 -7.31 0.01 3.95
N VAL A 35 -7.95 1.12 4.25
CA VAL A 35 -7.34 2.44 4.26
C VAL A 35 -7.80 3.12 5.54
N SER A 36 -6.87 3.56 6.38
CA SER A 36 -7.23 4.20 7.64
C SER A 36 -7.68 5.63 7.39
N ASP A 37 -8.30 6.21 8.42
CA ASP A 37 -8.60 7.63 8.39
C ASP A 37 -7.32 8.44 8.38
N LEU A 38 -7.41 9.64 7.85
CA LEU A 38 -6.30 10.57 7.90
C LEU A 38 -6.21 11.13 9.31
N ILE A 39 -5.03 11.06 9.91
CA ILE A 39 -4.80 11.51 11.27
C ILE A 39 -3.86 12.69 11.23
N GLU A 40 -4.24 13.79 11.88
CA GLU A 40 -3.42 14.99 11.92
C GLU A 40 -3.01 15.29 13.35
N SER A 41 -1.75 15.65 13.53
CA SER A 41 -1.23 15.94 14.86
C SER A 41 0.04 16.76 14.72
N ASN A 42 0.10 17.88 15.46
CA ASN A 42 1.33 18.67 15.57
C ASN A 42 1.91 19.08 14.22
N GLY A 43 1.06 19.45 13.28
CA GLY A 43 1.55 19.91 11.99
C GLY A 43 1.92 18.80 11.04
N ALA A 44 1.61 17.56 11.38
CA ALA A 44 1.87 16.42 10.52
C ALA A 44 0.56 15.68 10.25
N GLU A 45 0.55 14.91 9.19
CA GLU A 45 -0.60 14.06 8.92
C GLU A 45 -0.11 12.69 8.48
N GLY A 46 -0.94 11.67 8.70
CA GLY A 46 -0.57 10.32 8.34
C GLY A 46 -1.77 9.42 8.16
N PHE A 47 -1.55 8.32 7.49
CA PHE A 47 -2.55 7.26 7.35
C PHE A 47 -1.82 5.97 7.01
N SER A 48 -2.53 4.86 7.09
CA SER A 48 -1.97 3.58 6.71
C SER A 48 -2.93 2.84 5.80
N ILE A 49 -2.37 1.92 5.02
CA ILE A 49 -3.14 1.08 4.13
C ILE A 49 -2.67 -0.35 4.30
N VAL A 50 -3.57 -1.30 3.99
CA VAL A 50 -3.25 -2.72 4.10
C VAL A 50 -3.62 -3.40 2.79
N PHE A 51 -2.69 -4.17 2.26
CA PHE A 51 -2.90 -5.00 1.09
C PHE A 51 -2.97 -6.47 1.49
N LYS A 52 -3.78 -7.23 0.78
CA LYS A 52 -3.85 -8.68 0.96
C LYS A 52 -3.16 -9.34 -0.23
N GLY A 53 -2.16 -10.17 0.05
CA GLY A 53 -1.44 -10.89 -0.99
C GLY A 53 -1.60 -12.39 -0.86
N PRO A 54 -1.00 -13.15 -1.79
CA PRO A 54 -1.13 -14.61 -1.78
C PRO A 54 -0.62 -15.24 -0.50
N GLY A 55 -1.26 -16.33 -0.09
CA GLY A 55 -0.88 -17.00 1.14
C GLY A 55 0.24 -18.01 1.01
N GLU A 56 0.73 -18.24 -0.20
CA GLU A 56 1.76 -19.26 -0.43
C GLU A 56 3.13 -18.82 0.06
N PHE A 57 3.34 -17.53 0.26
CA PHE A 57 4.62 -17.03 0.71
C PHE A 57 4.43 -15.70 1.41
N VAL A 58 5.45 -15.27 2.13
CA VAL A 58 5.45 -13.99 2.81
C VAL A 58 6.61 -13.17 2.26
N LEU A 59 6.30 -12.00 1.69
CA LEU A 59 7.33 -11.09 1.23
C LEU A 59 7.98 -10.43 2.45
N ARG A 60 9.30 -10.29 2.41
CA ARG A 60 9.98 -9.62 3.51
C ARG A 60 9.72 -8.12 3.45
N GLN A 61 9.88 -7.45 4.56
CA GLN A 61 9.77 -6.01 4.63
C GLN A 61 10.78 -5.38 3.67
N SER A 62 10.28 -4.55 2.77
CA SER A 62 11.14 -3.88 1.80
C SER A 62 10.32 -2.84 1.04
N THR A 63 11.01 -2.02 0.28
CA THR A 63 10.36 -1.09 -0.63
C THR A 63 10.10 -1.83 -1.94
N TYR A 64 8.86 -1.79 -2.38
CA TYR A 64 8.43 -2.49 -3.59
C TYR A 64 7.77 -1.53 -4.56
N ARG A 65 7.91 -1.86 -5.84
CA ARG A 65 7.22 -1.12 -6.89
C ARG A 65 5.84 -1.72 -7.09
N LEU A 66 4.82 -0.87 -7.04
CA LEU A 66 3.44 -1.27 -7.31
C LEU A 66 2.94 -0.53 -8.54
N GLU A 67 2.05 -1.19 -9.27
CA GLU A 67 1.42 -0.60 -10.45
C GLU A 67 -0.08 -0.76 -10.33
N HIS A 68 -0.80 0.27 -10.75
CA HIS A 68 -2.26 0.29 -10.64
C HIS A 68 -2.83 1.01 -11.84
N ASP A 69 -3.99 0.55 -12.33
CA ASP A 69 -4.59 1.10 -13.54
C ASP A 69 -4.92 2.57 -13.42
N VAL A 70 -5.33 3.02 -12.25
CA VAL A 70 -5.73 4.40 -12.03
C VAL A 70 -4.63 5.22 -11.42
N MET A 71 -3.94 4.67 -10.42
CA MET A 71 -2.96 5.43 -9.65
C MET A 71 -1.57 5.44 -10.26
N GLY A 72 -1.33 4.60 -11.27
CA GLY A 72 -0.02 4.55 -11.91
C GLY A 72 0.97 3.71 -11.12
N ALA A 73 2.25 3.99 -11.32
CA ALA A 73 3.32 3.21 -10.70
C ALA A 73 3.97 4.04 -9.60
N PHE A 74 4.31 3.38 -8.50
CA PHE A 74 4.96 4.05 -7.38
C PHE A 74 5.68 3.01 -6.53
N GLU A 75 6.55 3.49 -5.62
CA GLU A 75 7.30 2.62 -4.74
C GLU A 75 6.95 2.94 -3.29
N ILE A 76 6.69 1.91 -2.50
CA ILE A 76 6.37 2.10 -1.09
C ILE A 76 6.96 0.96 -0.27
N LEU A 77 7.20 1.25 1.00
CA LEU A 77 7.65 0.24 1.94
C LEU A 77 6.46 -0.59 2.38
N LEU A 78 6.56 -1.90 2.25
CA LEU A 78 5.54 -2.83 2.71
C LEU A 78 6.08 -3.66 3.85
N VAL A 79 5.27 -3.83 4.89
CA VAL A 79 5.64 -4.58 6.07
C VAL A 79 4.61 -5.69 6.28
N PRO A 80 5.02 -6.96 6.30
CA PRO A 80 4.06 -8.03 6.59
C PRO A 80 3.60 -7.93 8.04
N ILE A 81 2.28 -7.93 8.26
CA ILE A 81 1.75 -7.76 9.61
C ILE A 81 0.88 -8.93 10.06
N GLY A 82 0.55 -9.86 9.18
CA GLY A 82 -0.25 -11.00 9.59
C GLY A 82 -0.59 -11.89 8.42
N LYS A 83 -1.16 -13.04 8.75
CA LYS A 83 -1.53 -14.01 7.75
C LYS A 83 -2.76 -14.75 8.23
N ASP A 84 -3.69 -14.97 7.33
CA ASP A 84 -4.89 -15.74 7.63
C ASP A 84 -5.23 -16.62 6.44
N GLU A 85 -6.42 -17.20 6.44
CA GLU A 85 -6.82 -18.13 5.38
C GLU A 85 -6.91 -17.46 4.01
N GLN A 86 -7.07 -16.15 4.01
CA GLN A 86 -7.25 -15.43 2.74
C GLN A 86 -5.94 -14.91 2.18
N GLY A 87 -4.87 -14.96 2.96
CA GLY A 87 -3.57 -14.52 2.48
C GLY A 87 -2.79 -13.80 3.53
N VAL A 88 -1.81 -13.02 3.07
CA VAL A 88 -0.89 -12.29 3.92
C VAL A 88 -1.23 -10.81 3.86
N ASP A 89 -1.27 -10.16 5.02
CA ASP A 89 -1.52 -8.72 5.10
C ASP A 89 -0.20 -7.97 5.12
N TYR A 90 -0.12 -6.94 4.29
CA TYR A 90 1.03 -6.05 4.23
C TYR A 90 0.57 -4.63 4.48
N GLU A 91 1.29 -3.92 5.34
CA GLU A 91 0.92 -2.57 5.71
C GLU A 91 1.92 -1.57 5.14
N ALA A 92 1.41 -0.43 4.67
CA ALA A 92 2.22 0.72 4.31
C ALA A 92 1.74 1.91 5.12
N VAL A 93 2.68 2.65 5.70
CA VAL A 93 2.35 3.80 6.54
C VAL A 93 2.89 5.05 5.86
N PHE A 94 2.04 6.06 5.76
CA PHE A 94 2.40 7.34 5.15
C PHE A 94 2.34 8.44 6.18
N ASN A 95 3.42 9.20 6.26
CA ASN A 95 3.48 10.36 7.16
C ASN A 95 4.13 11.51 6.42
N ARG A 96 3.62 12.71 6.63
CA ARG A 96 4.25 13.88 6.04
C ARG A 96 3.93 15.10 6.88
N LEU A 97 4.81 16.10 6.79
CA LEU A 97 4.57 17.37 7.43
C LEU A 97 3.60 18.17 6.59
N LYS A 98 2.66 18.83 7.25
CA LYS A 98 1.71 19.67 6.54
C LYS A 98 2.39 20.99 6.19
N ALA A 99 2.12 21.47 4.99
CA ALA A 99 2.61 22.76 4.58
C ALA A 99 1.84 23.85 5.33
N ARG A 100 2.50 24.99 5.51
CA ARG A 100 1.86 26.07 6.20
C ARG A 100 1.50 27.17 5.29
#